data_48a486ce3075d149dc41426d24496c2f
#
_entry.id   48a486ce3075d149dc41426d24496c2f
#
_cell.length_a   1.000
_cell.length_b   1.000
_cell.length_c   1.000
_cell.angle_alpha   90.00
_cell.angle_beta   90.00
_cell.angle_gamma   90.00
#
_symmetry.space_group_name_H-M   'P 1'
#
loop_
_entity.id
_entity.type
_entity.pdbx_description
1 polymer ?
#
loop_
_entity_poly.entity_id
_entity_poly.type
_entity_poly.pdbx_seq_one_letter_code
_entity_poly.pdbx_strand_id
1 'polypeptide(L)'
;DNSVSGGDTDTGDDGTKYNDLNLNFEVTKEDSAAYKIDLMAASSTFRNFLYEGYYAEYQITTNLSHDIYAGYVANNQPKHAKSSPDYKYADGWSGKRWSEFYQKRSAEYRTLLRSFKFNETPERYTNMFYITRIYYAFLALANTDTYGDMPFKEYVQARIPETNNVKYETQQEVYDAM
;
A
#
# COMPACT_ATOMS: atom_id res chain seq x y z
N ASP A 1 -10.05 -43.09 1.73
CA ASP A 1 -8.93 -42.50 2.46
C ASP A 1 -8.44 -41.27 1.72
N ASN A 2 -9.06 -40.14 2.01
CA ASN A 2 -8.58 -38.82 1.59
C ASN A 2 -7.97 -38.14 2.82
N SER A 3 -6.70 -38.43 3.06
CA SER A 3 -5.91 -37.62 3.98
C SER A 3 -5.60 -36.30 3.28
N VAL A 4 -6.38 -35.28 3.59
CA VAL A 4 -5.99 -33.89 3.33
C VAL A 4 -4.81 -33.60 4.25
N SER A 5 -3.63 -33.53 3.66
CA SER A 5 -2.41 -33.12 4.35
C SER A 5 -2.63 -31.71 4.89
N GLY A 6 -2.56 -31.57 6.19
CA GLY A 6 -2.70 -30.32 6.88
C GLY A 6 -1.70 -29.30 6.39
N GLY A 7 -2.20 -28.14 6.04
CA GLY A 7 -1.35 -26.97 5.78
C GLY A 7 -0.47 -26.71 6.99
N ASP A 8 0.78 -26.50 6.71
CA ASP A 8 1.80 -26.12 7.67
C ASP A 8 1.32 -24.88 8.41
N THR A 9 0.87 -25.07 9.63
CA THR A 9 0.54 -23.95 10.51
C THR A 9 1.88 -23.38 10.97
N ASP A 10 2.33 -22.34 10.28
CA ASP A 10 3.40 -21.51 10.79
C ASP A 10 2.93 -20.93 12.14
N THR A 11 3.18 -21.66 13.17
CA THR A 11 3.05 -21.19 14.54
C THR A 11 4.25 -20.30 14.82
N GLY A 12 4.22 -19.10 14.22
CA GLY A 12 5.05 -18.03 14.73
C GLY A 12 4.84 -17.97 16.24
N ASP A 13 5.90 -17.83 16.97
CA ASP A 13 6.06 -18.03 18.43
C ASP A 13 5.07 -17.22 19.32
N ASP A 14 4.07 -16.59 18.73
CA ASP A 14 3.08 -15.72 19.39
C ASP A 14 1.64 -16.25 19.37
N GLY A 15 1.37 -17.39 18.71
CA GLY A 15 0.05 -17.99 18.66
C GLY A 15 -1.05 -17.09 18.08
N THR A 16 -0.70 -16.07 17.33
CA THR A 16 -1.67 -15.08 16.86
C THR A 16 -2.52 -15.62 15.72
N LYS A 17 -3.80 -15.23 15.71
CA LYS A 17 -4.81 -15.59 14.71
C LYS A 17 -4.57 -15.01 13.31
N TYR A 18 -3.42 -14.40 13.05
CA TYR A 18 -3.09 -13.76 11.77
C TYR A 18 -2.40 -14.69 10.77
N ASN A 19 -2.18 -15.94 11.12
CA ASN A 19 -1.61 -16.96 10.23
C ASN A 19 -2.47 -17.19 8.97
N ASP A 20 -3.78 -16.94 9.06
CA ASP A 20 -4.71 -17.08 7.95
C ASP A 20 -4.53 -16.01 6.85
N LEU A 21 -3.72 -15.00 7.09
CA LEU A 21 -3.58 -13.86 6.19
C LEU A 21 -2.47 -14.02 5.16
N ASN A 22 -1.84 -15.19 5.12
CA ASN A 22 -0.78 -15.52 4.16
C ASN A 22 0.31 -14.43 4.05
N LEU A 23 0.57 -13.77 5.18
CA LEU A 23 1.67 -12.82 5.29
C LEU A 23 2.96 -13.61 5.53
N ASN A 24 3.45 -14.23 4.48
CA ASN A 24 4.70 -14.99 4.47
C ASN A 24 5.89 -14.02 4.56
N PHE A 25 6.16 -13.49 5.74
CA PHE A 25 7.45 -12.88 6.00
C PHE A 25 8.07 -13.54 7.24
N GLU A 26 9.28 -14.01 7.06
CA GLU A 26 10.11 -14.42 8.17
C GLU A 26 10.47 -13.20 8.99
N VAL A 27 10.19 -13.23 10.28
CA VAL A 27 10.50 -12.16 11.21
C VAL A 27 11.41 -12.73 12.27
N THR A 28 12.59 -12.16 12.38
CA THR A 28 13.52 -12.48 13.45
C THR A 28 13.02 -11.89 14.77
N LYS A 29 13.52 -12.39 15.91
CA LYS A 29 13.20 -11.82 17.23
C LYS A 29 13.63 -10.36 17.34
N GLU A 30 14.72 -9.99 16.66
CA GLU A 30 15.18 -8.61 16.58
C GLU A 30 14.20 -7.73 15.81
N ASP A 31 13.67 -8.22 14.68
CA ASP A 31 12.67 -7.50 13.91
C ASP A 31 11.38 -7.29 14.72
N SER A 32 10.93 -8.30 15.46
CA SER A 32 9.73 -8.18 16.31
C SER A 32 9.90 -7.11 17.38
N ALA A 33 11.09 -7.02 17.99
CA ALA A 33 11.41 -5.99 18.97
C ALA A 33 11.41 -4.57 18.37
N ALA A 34 11.93 -4.42 17.14
CA ALA A 34 11.96 -3.14 16.44
C ALA A 34 10.57 -2.64 16.04
N TYR A 35 9.57 -3.52 15.92
CA TYR A 35 8.19 -3.18 15.54
C TYR A 35 7.20 -3.11 16.72
N LYS A 36 7.66 -3.26 17.95
CA LYS A 36 6.85 -2.94 19.13
C LYS A 36 6.63 -1.43 19.19
N ILE A 37 5.62 -0.96 18.49
CA ILE A 37 5.20 0.43 18.56
C ILE A 37 4.22 0.57 19.73
N ASP A 38 4.42 1.62 20.53
CA ASP A 38 3.43 2.08 21.50
C ASP A 38 2.06 2.29 20.82
N LEU A 39 0.99 1.94 21.50
CA LEU A 39 -0.40 2.05 21.06
C LEU A 39 -0.73 3.45 20.51
N MET A 40 -0.21 4.50 21.13
CA MET A 40 -0.42 5.88 20.67
C MET A 40 0.27 6.16 19.34
N ALA A 41 1.49 5.65 19.15
CA ALA A 41 2.23 5.79 17.91
C ALA A 41 1.56 5.02 16.76
N ALA A 42 1.12 3.78 17.00
CA ALA A 42 0.37 2.99 16.03
C ALA A 42 -0.94 3.67 15.62
N SER A 43 -1.69 4.22 16.57
CA SER A 43 -2.94 4.94 16.30
C SER A 43 -2.71 6.22 15.50
N SER A 44 -1.64 6.96 15.80
CA SER A 44 -1.29 8.17 15.05
C SER A 44 -0.88 7.84 13.62
N THR A 45 -0.03 6.82 13.42
CA THR A 45 0.39 6.38 12.09
C THR A 45 -0.79 5.86 11.28
N PHE A 46 -1.68 5.09 11.89
CA PHE A 46 -2.90 4.58 11.25
C PHE A 46 -3.82 5.71 10.79
N ARG A 47 -4.06 6.68 11.67
CA ARG A 47 -4.87 7.86 11.31
C ARG A 47 -4.26 8.64 10.14
N ASN A 48 -2.95 8.88 10.17
CA ASN A 48 -2.26 9.62 9.12
C ASN A 48 -2.27 8.85 7.80
N PHE A 49 -2.07 7.53 7.85
CA PHE A 49 -2.15 6.67 6.68
C PHE A 49 -3.52 6.78 5.98
N LEU A 50 -4.61 6.71 6.75
CA LEU A 50 -5.96 6.84 6.20
C LEU A 50 -6.27 8.25 5.70
N TYR A 51 -5.86 9.28 6.45
CA TYR A 51 -6.17 10.66 6.11
C TYR A 51 -5.39 11.20 4.93
N GLU A 52 -4.09 10.92 4.86
CA GLU A 52 -3.22 11.46 3.81
C GLU A 52 -3.06 10.53 2.60
N GLY A 53 -3.51 9.27 2.71
CA GLY A 53 -3.14 8.22 1.77
C GLY A 53 -3.51 8.49 0.32
N TYR A 54 -4.72 8.93 0.04
CA TYR A 54 -5.21 9.14 -1.32
C TYR A 54 -4.98 10.56 -1.85
N TYR A 55 -5.03 11.54 -0.98
CA TYR A 55 -5.11 12.95 -1.38
C TYR A 55 -3.80 13.74 -1.29
N ALA A 56 -2.68 13.09 -0.99
CA ALA A 56 -1.40 13.78 -1.02
C ALA A 56 -1.22 14.43 -2.40
N GLU A 57 -1.09 15.74 -2.40
CA GLU A 57 -0.98 16.56 -3.61
C GLU A 57 -2.13 16.34 -4.63
N TYR A 58 -3.37 16.23 -4.16
CA TYR A 58 -4.58 16.04 -4.98
C TYR A 58 -4.63 16.95 -6.23
N GLN A 59 -4.21 18.18 -6.09
CA GLN A 59 -4.16 19.12 -7.22
C GLN A 59 -3.34 18.58 -8.40
N ILE A 60 -2.18 18.01 -8.13
CA ILE A 60 -1.27 17.48 -9.15
C ILE A 60 -1.68 16.08 -9.60
N THR A 61 -2.01 15.23 -8.67
CA THR A 61 -2.28 13.81 -8.94
C THR A 61 -3.65 13.55 -9.54
N THR A 62 -4.58 14.47 -9.40
CA THR A 62 -5.96 14.28 -9.87
C THR A 62 -6.48 15.51 -10.60
N ASN A 63 -6.59 16.66 -9.93
CA ASN A 63 -7.32 17.82 -10.43
C ASN A 63 -6.73 18.41 -11.72
N LEU A 64 -5.42 18.65 -11.77
CA LEU A 64 -4.73 19.22 -12.93
C LEU A 64 -4.28 18.17 -13.97
N SER A 65 -4.64 16.92 -13.79
CA SER A 65 -4.34 15.83 -14.71
C SER A 65 -5.59 15.05 -15.10
N HIS A 66 -6.01 14.11 -14.27
CA HIS A 66 -7.10 13.19 -14.59
C HIS A 66 -8.45 13.89 -14.82
N ASP A 67 -8.80 14.88 -14.00
CA ASP A 67 -10.07 15.61 -14.15
C ASP A 67 -10.11 16.46 -15.43
N ILE A 68 -8.96 17.00 -15.84
CA ILE A 68 -8.86 17.72 -17.12
C ILE A 68 -8.92 16.75 -18.30
N TYR A 69 -8.21 15.60 -18.22
CA TYR A 69 -8.22 14.60 -19.28
C TYR A 69 -9.60 13.94 -19.44
N ALA A 70 -10.31 13.77 -18.34
CA ALA A 70 -11.69 13.28 -18.36
C ALA A 70 -12.72 14.34 -18.79
N GLY A 71 -12.32 15.59 -18.97
CA GLY A 71 -13.21 16.69 -19.37
C GLY A 71 -14.12 17.21 -18.26
N TYR A 72 -13.88 16.85 -17.00
CA TYR A 72 -14.67 17.36 -15.86
C TYR A 72 -14.38 18.81 -15.55
N VAL A 73 -13.15 19.27 -15.75
CA VAL A 73 -12.72 20.65 -15.56
C VAL A 73 -11.87 21.12 -16.72
N ALA A 74 -11.79 22.43 -16.91
CA ALA A 74 -10.94 23.04 -17.90
C ALA A 74 -9.98 24.03 -17.24
N ASN A 75 -8.76 24.10 -17.75
CA ASN A 75 -7.80 25.10 -17.33
C ASN A 75 -7.95 26.36 -18.19
N ASN A 76 -8.29 27.47 -17.54
CA ASN A 76 -8.40 28.77 -18.18
C ASN A 76 -7.09 29.57 -18.13
N GLN A 77 -6.02 29.03 -17.62
CA GLN A 77 -4.71 29.67 -17.48
C GLN A 77 -3.71 29.08 -18.50
N PRO A 78 -3.52 29.73 -19.68
CA PRO A 78 -2.65 29.20 -20.72
C PRO A 78 -1.17 29.09 -20.32
N LYS A 79 -0.77 29.71 -19.20
CA LYS A 79 0.60 29.66 -18.68
C LYS A 79 0.95 28.31 -18.01
N HIS A 80 -0.03 27.53 -17.63
CA HIS A 80 0.21 26.19 -17.03
C HIS A 80 0.23 25.13 -18.13
N ALA A 81 1.31 25.12 -18.91
CA ALA A 81 1.51 24.15 -20.00
C ALA A 81 1.42 22.67 -19.55
N LYS A 82 1.58 22.42 -18.24
CA LYS A 82 1.52 21.08 -17.65
C LYS A 82 0.11 20.57 -17.35
N SER A 83 -0.91 21.43 -17.40
CA SER A 83 -2.31 21.09 -17.18
C SER A 83 -3.16 21.35 -18.43
N SER A 84 -2.62 21.03 -19.58
CA SER A 84 -3.25 21.26 -20.86
C SER A 84 -4.29 20.19 -21.18
N PRO A 85 -5.49 20.58 -21.68
CA PRO A 85 -6.45 19.62 -22.21
C PRO A 85 -5.95 18.85 -23.44
N ASP A 86 -4.82 19.23 -24.00
CA ASP A 86 -4.18 18.58 -25.16
C ASP A 86 -3.38 17.32 -24.77
N TYR A 87 -3.58 16.75 -23.60
CA TYR A 87 -2.91 15.53 -23.11
C TYR A 87 -1.38 15.63 -23.11
N LYS A 88 -0.83 16.80 -22.84
CA LYS A 88 0.61 16.99 -22.74
C LYS A 88 1.15 16.31 -21.50
N TYR A 89 2.16 15.47 -21.69
CA TYR A 89 2.87 14.83 -20.59
C TYR A 89 3.55 15.88 -19.71
N ALA A 90 3.30 15.79 -18.40
CA ALA A 90 3.90 16.64 -17.39
C ALA A 90 4.83 15.82 -16.52
N ASP A 91 6.12 15.84 -16.86
CA ASP A 91 7.15 15.21 -16.04
C ASP A 91 7.10 15.72 -14.59
N GLY A 92 7.35 14.84 -13.63
CA GLY A 92 7.23 15.14 -12.20
C GLY A 92 5.79 15.16 -11.66
N TRP A 93 4.80 15.56 -12.44
CA TRP A 93 3.39 15.45 -12.05
C TRP A 93 2.86 14.03 -12.33
N SER A 94 3.15 13.53 -13.51
CA SER A 94 2.71 12.20 -13.94
C SER A 94 3.27 11.07 -13.05
N GLY A 95 4.48 11.24 -12.50
CA GLY A 95 5.10 10.26 -11.59
C GLY A 95 4.76 10.44 -10.11
N LYS A 96 3.98 11.46 -9.75
CA LYS A 96 3.80 11.82 -8.33
C LYS A 96 3.06 10.77 -7.52
N ARG A 97 1.97 10.24 -8.06
CA ARG A 97 1.20 9.17 -7.40
C ARG A 97 2.03 7.91 -7.19
N TRP A 98 2.86 7.54 -8.18
CA TRP A 98 3.81 6.44 -8.09
C TRP A 98 4.80 6.63 -6.95
N SER A 99 5.45 7.79 -6.91
CA SER A 99 6.44 8.10 -5.87
C SER A 99 5.83 8.06 -4.47
N GLU A 100 4.66 8.67 -4.28
CA GLU A 100 3.96 8.67 -3.00
C GLU A 100 3.59 7.25 -2.56
N PHE A 101 3.09 6.43 -3.49
CA PHE A 101 2.71 5.06 -3.17
C PHE A 101 3.89 4.24 -2.65
N TYR A 102 5.02 4.23 -3.36
CA TYR A 102 6.15 3.39 -2.99
C TYR A 102 7.00 3.98 -1.87
N GLN A 103 7.28 5.27 -1.89
CA GLN A 103 8.18 5.89 -0.91
C GLN A 103 7.52 6.11 0.45
N LYS A 104 6.21 6.41 0.46
CA LYS A 104 5.51 6.77 1.69
C LYS A 104 4.48 5.72 2.09
N ARG A 105 3.49 5.46 1.25
CA ARG A 105 2.33 4.61 1.62
C ARG A 105 2.72 3.15 1.85
N SER A 106 3.59 2.59 1.02
CA SER A 106 4.08 1.23 1.21
C SER A 106 4.92 1.07 2.47
N ALA A 107 5.71 2.09 2.83
CA ALA A 107 6.47 2.09 4.07
C ALA A 107 5.57 2.17 5.31
N GLU A 108 4.56 3.05 5.29
CA GLU A 108 3.56 3.17 6.36
C GLU A 108 2.73 1.88 6.51
N TYR A 109 2.27 1.32 5.39
CA TYR A 109 1.55 0.05 5.34
C TYR A 109 2.34 -1.08 6.00
N ARG A 110 3.58 -1.27 5.60
CA ARG A 110 4.48 -2.28 6.17
C ARG A 110 4.66 -2.08 7.68
N THR A 111 4.91 -0.86 8.10
CA THR A 111 5.07 -0.53 9.53
C THR A 111 3.81 -0.86 10.32
N LEU A 112 2.65 -0.48 9.81
CA LEU A 112 1.35 -0.74 10.48
C LEU A 112 1.06 -2.23 10.58
N LEU A 113 1.18 -2.99 9.48
CA LEU A 113 0.90 -4.43 9.50
C LEU A 113 1.79 -5.18 10.47
N ARG A 114 3.09 -4.86 10.49
CA ARG A 114 4.04 -5.46 11.41
C ARG A 114 3.74 -5.08 12.87
N SER A 115 3.43 -3.81 13.11
CA SER A 115 3.08 -3.33 14.46
C SER A 115 1.83 -4.01 15.00
N PHE A 116 0.81 -4.21 14.16
CA PHE A 116 -0.41 -4.90 14.58
C PHE A 116 -0.17 -6.40 14.82
N LYS A 117 0.66 -7.04 14.00
CA LYS A 117 0.95 -8.46 14.13
C LYS A 117 1.82 -8.77 15.35
N PHE A 118 2.85 -7.97 15.62
CA PHE A 118 3.85 -8.25 16.66
C PHE A 118 3.60 -7.51 17.97
N ASN A 119 2.39 -6.99 18.16
CA ASN A 119 1.99 -6.41 19.44
C ASN A 119 1.70 -7.50 20.49
N GLU A 120 1.76 -7.13 21.77
CA GLU A 120 1.46 -8.05 22.89
C GLU A 120 -0.01 -8.52 22.91
N THR A 121 -0.90 -7.75 22.29
CA THR A 121 -2.34 -8.06 22.20
C THR A 121 -2.84 -7.87 20.76
N PRO A 122 -2.37 -8.70 19.81
CA PRO A 122 -2.66 -8.51 18.37
C PRO A 122 -4.16 -8.52 18.05
N GLU A 123 -4.95 -9.31 18.78
CA GLU A 123 -6.40 -9.42 18.62
C GLU A 123 -7.15 -8.09 18.79
N ARG A 124 -6.59 -7.15 19.56
CA ARG A 124 -7.15 -5.80 19.72
C ARG A 124 -7.04 -4.96 18.44
N TYR A 125 -6.12 -5.31 17.54
CA TYR A 125 -5.83 -4.58 16.31
C TYR A 125 -6.41 -5.24 15.06
N THR A 126 -7.17 -6.31 15.20
CA THR A 126 -7.72 -7.08 14.07
C THR A 126 -8.43 -6.19 13.05
N ASN A 127 -9.32 -5.32 13.50
CA ASN A 127 -10.05 -4.43 12.60
C ASN A 127 -9.13 -3.40 11.92
N MET A 128 -8.19 -2.81 12.68
CA MET A 128 -7.23 -1.85 12.12
C MET A 128 -6.32 -2.51 11.09
N PHE A 129 -5.92 -3.75 11.32
CA PHE A 129 -5.14 -4.55 10.40
C PHE A 129 -5.87 -4.75 9.07
N TYR A 130 -7.13 -5.20 9.10
CA TYR A 130 -7.93 -5.39 7.88
C TYR A 130 -8.24 -4.08 7.18
N ILE A 131 -8.58 -3.02 7.90
CA ILE A 131 -8.81 -1.68 7.34
C ILE A 131 -7.54 -1.20 6.61
N THR A 132 -6.38 -1.39 7.21
CA THR A 132 -5.09 -1.01 6.60
C THR A 132 -4.87 -1.75 5.27
N ARG A 133 -5.17 -3.06 5.22
CA ARG A 133 -5.07 -3.85 3.99
C ARG A 133 -6.05 -3.40 2.90
N ILE A 134 -7.31 -3.22 3.26
CA ILE A 134 -8.36 -2.75 2.35
C ILE A 134 -7.96 -1.38 1.77
N TYR A 135 -7.49 -0.47 2.61
CA TYR A 135 -7.12 0.86 2.17
C TYR A 135 -5.85 0.84 1.29
N TYR A 136 -4.88 -0.02 1.60
CA TYR A 136 -3.71 -0.20 0.74
C TYR A 136 -4.08 -0.77 -0.63
N ALA A 137 -4.98 -1.74 -0.70
CA ALA A 137 -5.52 -2.25 -1.96
C ALA A 137 -6.21 -1.14 -2.77
N PHE A 138 -7.00 -0.29 -2.12
CA PHE A 138 -7.61 0.88 -2.77
C PHE A 138 -6.58 1.86 -3.34
N LEU A 139 -5.47 2.12 -2.62
CA LEU A 139 -4.38 2.95 -3.14
C LEU A 139 -3.65 2.29 -4.30
N ALA A 140 -3.44 0.98 -4.24
CA ALA A 140 -2.84 0.20 -5.32
C ALA A 140 -3.73 0.19 -6.57
N LEU A 141 -5.05 0.09 -6.40
CA LEU A 141 -6.02 0.21 -7.49
C LEU A 141 -5.84 1.52 -8.26
N ALA A 142 -5.78 2.65 -7.54
CA ALA A 142 -5.56 3.94 -8.15
C ALA A 142 -4.20 4.06 -8.89
N ASN A 143 -3.17 3.33 -8.44
CA ASN A 143 -1.88 3.28 -9.13
C ASN A 143 -1.94 2.43 -10.39
N THR A 144 -2.43 1.20 -10.31
CA THR A 144 -2.50 0.31 -11.47
C THR A 144 -3.44 0.85 -12.56
N ASP A 145 -4.52 1.54 -12.19
CA ASP A 145 -5.41 2.23 -13.13
C ASP A 145 -4.71 3.39 -13.85
N THR A 146 -3.73 4.02 -13.19
CA THR A 146 -2.99 5.13 -13.77
C THR A 146 -1.81 4.66 -14.62
N TYR A 147 -1.10 3.61 -14.19
CA TYR A 147 0.21 3.23 -14.77
C TYR A 147 0.21 1.85 -15.43
N GLY A 148 -0.80 1.01 -15.18
CA GLY A 148 -0.82 -0.37 -15.63
C GLY A 148 -0.01 -1.31 -14.73
N ASP A 149 0.93 -2.03 -15.32
CA ASP A 149 1.78 -2.99 -14.61
C ASP A 149 2.61 -2.33 -13.51
N MET A 150 2.69 -2.98 -12.34
CA MET A 150 3.40 -2.42 -11.18
C MET A 150 3.93 -3.50 -10.23
N PRO A 151 5.00 -3.24 -9.47
CA PRO A 151 5.41 -4.11 -8.37
C PRO A 151 4.37 -4.11 -7.24
N PHE A 152 3.75 -5.24 -6.95
CA PHE A 152 2.69 -5.29 -5.93
C PHE A 152 2.81 -6.46 -4.96
N LYS A 153 3.05 -7.68 -5.43
CA LYS A 153 2.99 -8.89 -4.58
C LYS A 153 3.92 -8.86 -3.38
N GLU A 154 5.14 -8.35 -3.55
CA GLU A 154 6.08 -8.22 -2.43
C GLU A 154 5.66 -7.10 -1.47
N TYR A 155 5.14 -6.00 -2.00
CA TYR A 155 4.70 -4.86 -1.19
C TYR A 155 3.44 -5.18 -0.37
N VAL A 156 2.47 -5.90 -0.94
CA VAL A 156 1.25 -6.28 -0.22
C VAL A 156 1.52 -7.24 0.94
N GLN A 157 2.60 -8.02 0.84
CA GLN A 157 3.06 -8.90 1.92
C GLN A 157 3.84 -8.16 3.02
N ALA A 158 3.92 -6.85 2.96
CA ALA A 158 4.67 -6.02 3.90
C ALA A 158 6.17 -6.39 4.02
N ARG A 159 6.73 -6.97 2.95
CA ARG A 159 8.17 -7.28 2.87
C ARG A 159 8.99 -6.03 2.57
N ILE A 160 10.25 -6.05 3.00
CA ILE A 160 11.28 -5.16 2.47
C ILE A 160 11.89 -5.91 1.28
N PRO A 161 11.84 -5.36 0.06
CA PRO A 161 12.51 -5.99 -1.07
C PRO A 161 14.00 -6.16 -0.77
N GLU A 162 14.51 -7.37 -0.91
CA GLU A 162 15.93 -7.68 -0.66
C GLU A 162 16.84 -7.05 -1.70
N THR A 163 16.29 -6.76 -2.87
CA THR A 163 17.02 -6.17 -4.00
C THR A 163 16.23 -5.02 -4.61
N ASN A 164 16.93 -4.11 -5.29
CA ASN A 164 16.30 -3.06 -6.10
C ASN A 164 15.63 -3.60 -7.37
N ASN A 165 15.70 -4.90 -7.60
CA ASN A 165 15.19 -5.55 -8.80
C ASN A 165 13.86 -6.26 -8.50
N VAL A 166 12.84 -5.48 -8.20
CA VAL A 166 11.49 -5.98 -7.88
C VAL A 166 10.75 -6.35 -9.16
N LYS A 167 10.09 -7.51 -9.17
CA LYS A 167 9.29 -7.96 -10.30
C LYS A 167 8.07 -7.04 -10.47
N TYR A 168 7.77 -6.70 -11.73
CA TYR A 168 6.50 -6.09 -12.10
C TYR A 168 5.45 -7.19 -12.32
N GLU A 169 4.30 -7.04 -11.72
CA GLU A 169 3.10 -7.81 -12.02
C GLU A 169 2.29 -7.08 -13.08
N THR A 170 1.63 -7.84 -13.95
CA THR A 170 0.65 -7.29 -14.89
C THR A 170 -0.52 -6.68 -14.12
N GLN A 171 -1.23 -5.73 -14.72
CA GLN A 171 -2.40 -5.12 -14.09
C GLN A 171 -3.40 -6.18 -13.61
N GLN A 172 -3.64 -7.24 -14.40
CA GLN A 172 -4.51 -8.35 -14.02
C GLN A 172 -4.01 -9.09 -12.78
N GLU A 173 -2.70 -9.38 -12.71
CA GLU A 173 -2.10 -10.02 -11.53
C GLU A 173 -2.17 -9.14 -10.27
N VAL A 174 -2.13 -7.82 -10.45
CA VAL A 174 -2.32 -6.86 -9.35
C VAL A 174 -3.76 -6.90 -8.84
N TYR A 175 -4.76 -6.90 -9.74
CA TYR A 175 -6.16 -7.05 -9.35
C TYR A 175 -6.44 -8.39 -8.65
N ASP A 176 -5.89 -9.48 -9.15
CA ASP A 176 -6.07 -10.81 -8.57
C ASP A 176 -5.43 -10.95 -7.17
N ALA A 177 -4.45 -10.10 -6.85
CA ALA A 177 -3.74 -10.09 -5.57
C ALA A 177 -4.32 -9.13 -4.52
N MET A 178 -5.32 -8.31 -4.86
CA MET A 178 -6.02 -7.38 -3.95
C MET A 178 -7.09 -8.11 -3.14
#